data_42ab3ef1b57080f66ad47fcf0f8fbd7d
#
_entry.id   42ab3ef1b57080f66ad47fcf0f8fbd7d
#
_cell.length_a   1.000
_cell.length_b   1.000
_cell.length_c   1.000
_cell.angle_alpha   90.00
_cell.angle_beta   90.00
_cell.angle_gamma   90.00
#
_symmetry.space_group_name_H-M   'P 1'
#
loop_
_entity.id
_entity.type
_entity.pdbx_description
1 polymer ?
#
loop_
_entity_poly.entity_id
_entity_poly.type
_entity_poly.pdbx_seq_one_letter_code
_entity_poly.pdbx_strand_id
1 'polypeptide(L)'
;SEMKEHKLETYMKKENIIFIGMPAVGKSTVGVVVAKRLGKKFIDTDLLIQEQEKKLLREIIAEVGEDGFLKIENQVNRDVDVENAVISPGGSIVYCEEAMQHYKEIGTIVYLQASYQTIKQRIRNPKKRGVVLREGQTLKDLYDERCVLFEKYADIIVNEDQCEIGDTIENVLEELSRL
;
A
#
# COMPACT_ATOMS: atom_id res chain seq x y z
N SER A 1 23.49 26.27 -1.97
CA SER A 1 23.43 26.22 -3.43
C SER A 1 22.25 25.36 -3.86
N GLU A 2 21.70 25.66 -5.01
CA GLU A 2 20.55 24.95 -5.60
C GLU A 2 20.73 23.42 -5.59
N MET A 3 21.95 22.95 -5.81
CA MET A 3 22.27 21.51 -5.80
C MET A 3 22.19 20.90 -4.40
N LYS A 4 22.49 21.67 -3.33
CA LYS A 4 22.35 21.22 -1.95
C LYS A 4 20.88 21.24 -1.50
N GLU A 5 20.14 22.25 -1.94
CA GLU A 5 18.71 22.37 -1.69
C GLU A 5 17.95 21.25 -2.40
N HIS A 6 18.26 20.95 -3.66
CA HIS A 6 17.65 19.87 -4.41
C HIS A 6 17.94 18.47 -3.78
N LYS A 7 19.18 18.26 -3.28
CA LYS A 7 19.53 17.03 -2.55
C LYS A 7 18.78 16.92 -1.22
N LEU A 8 18.62 18.04 -0.52
CA LEU A 8 17.89 18.08 0.73
C LEU A 8 16.39 17.85 0.51
N GLU A 9 15.79 18.47 -0.51
CA GLU A 9 14.41 18.23 -0.90
C GLU A 9 14.18 16.78 -1.32
N THR A 10 15.09 16.19 -2.10
CA THR A 10 15.02 14.78 -2.50
C THR A 10 15.15 13.86 -1.29
N TYR A 11 16.00 14.18 -0.34
CA TYR A 11 16.16 13.45 0.91
C TYR A 11 14.89 13.54 1.77
N MET A 12 14.33 14.74 1.95
CA MET A 12 13.11 14.96 2.73
C MET A 12 11.88 14.29 2.10
N LYS A 13 11.74 14.32 0.78
CA LYS A 13 10.66 13.62 0.06
C LYS A 13 10.72 12.10 0.24
N LYS A 14 11.92 11.52 0.40
CA LYS A 14 12.13 10.07 0.61
C LYS A 14 11.93 9.62 2.06
N GLU A 15 11.55 10.49 2.98
CA GLU A 15 11.25 10.11 4.36
C GLU A 15 9.89 9.44 4.53
N ASN A 16 9.00 9.53 3.55
CA ASN A 16 7.75 8.76 3.54
C ASN A 16 8.01 7.32 3.09
N ILE A 17 7.29 6.40 3.68
CA ILE A 17 7.33 4.97 3.32
C ILE A 17 5.92 4.55 2.95
N ILE A 18 5.75 3.98 1.76
CA ILE A 18 4.46 3.53 1.27
C ILE A 18 4.50 2.00 1.15
N PHE A 19 3.59 1.32 1.86
CA PHE A 19 3.47 -0.14 1.78
C PHE A 19 2.43 -0.54 0.74
N ILE A 20 2.83 -1.37 -0.22
CA ILE A 20 1.92 -1.97 -1.19
C ILE A 20 1.97 -3.50 -1.08
N GLY A 21 0.93 -4.16 -1.54
CA GLY A 21 0.81 -5.62 -1.51
C GLY A 21 -0.64 -6.07 -1.49
N MET A 22 -0.84 -7.37 -1.58
CA MET A 22 -2.17 -7.97 -1.56
C MET A 22 -2.90 -7.70 -0.23
N PRO A 23 -4.24 -7.67 -0.26
CA PRO A 23 -5.02 -7.73 0.99
C PRO A 23 -4.57 -8.92 1.85
N ALA A 24 -4.63 -8.76 3.16
CA ALA A 24 -4.22 -9.76 4.16
C ALA A 24 -2.71 -10.06 4.23
N VAL A 25 -1.87 -9.35 3.49
CA VAL A 25 -0.41 -9.46 3.62
C VAL A 25 0.11 -8.81 4.92
N GLY A 26 -0.72 -7.99 5.58
CA GLY A 26 -0.36 -7.38 6.87
C GLY A 26 0.24 -5.97 6.76
N LYS A 27 -0.02 -5.26 5.67
CA LYS A 27 0.49 -3.89 5.43
C LYS A 27 0.24 -2.94 6.60
N SER A 28 -1.00 -2.90 7.09
CA SER A 28 -1.36 -2.01 8.19
C SER A 28 -0.66 -2.37 9.49
N THR A 29 -0.59 -3.65 9.82
CA THR A 29 0.08 -4.12 11.04
C THR A 29 1.58 -3.85 10.99
N VAL A 30 2.23 -4.20 9.90
CA VAL A 30 3.66 -3.91 9.68
C VAL A 30 3.89 -2.40 9.68
N GLY A 31 3.05 -1.67 8.97
CA GLY A 31 3.17 -0.21 8.84
C GLY A 31 3.08 0.53 10.16
N VAL A 32 2.14 0.16 11.04
CA VAL A 32 2.00 0.77 12.38
C VAL A 32 3.26 0.56 13.20
N VAL A 33 3.81 -0.65 13.22
CA VAL A 33 5.02 -0.95 14.02
C VAL A 33 6.25 -0.26 13.43
N VAL A 34 6.41 -0.26 12.12
CA VAL A 34 7.51 0.45 11.45
C VAL A 34 7.43 1.96 11.74
N ALA A 35 6.24 2.54 11.65
CA ALA A 35 6.03 3.95 11.98
C ALA A 35 6.44 4.26 13.42
N LYS A 36 6.04 3.41 14.37
CA LYS A 36 6.42 3.56 15.78
C LYS A 36 7.93 3.45 15.98
N ARG A 37 8.56 2.47 15.35
CA ARG A 37 10.02 2.23 15.45
C ARG A 37 10.84 3.39 14.88
N LEU A 38 10.35 4.04 13.82
CA LEU A 38 11.05 5.13 13.12
C LEU A 38 10.58 6.53 13.55
N GLY A 39 9.63 6.63 14.47
CA GLY A 39 9.10 7.91 14.91
C GLY A 39 8.31 8.66 13.83
N LYS A 40 7.60 7.93 12.98
CA LYS A 40 6.82 8.45 11.86
C LYS A 40 5.33 8.44 12.17
N LYS A 41 4.57 9.30 11.49
CA LYS A 41 3.10 9.21 11.47
C LYS A 41 2.68 7.95 10.74
N PHE A 42 1.55 7.36 11.12
CA PHE A 42 0.93 6.29 10.35
C PHE A 42 -0.37 6.78 9.71
N ILE A 43 -0.52 6.52 8.42
CA ILE A 43 -1.70 6.92 7.65
C ILE A 43 -2.25 5.70 6.91
N ASP A 44 -3.48 5.32 7.24
CA ASP A 44 -4.27 4.34 6.50
C ASP A 44 -5.21 5.10 5.56
N THR A 45 -4.97 4.99 4.25
CA THR A 45 -5.76 5.76 3.27
C THR A 45 -7.16 5.20 3.07
N ASP A 46 -7.41 3.94 3.40
CA ASP A 46 -8.77 3.40 3.41
C ASP A 46 -9.64 4.12 4.46
N LEU A 47 -9.06 4.47 5.61
CA LEU A 47 -9.75 5.29 6.62
C LEU A 47 -10.00 6.72 6.12
N LEU A 48 -9.07 7.30 5.38
CA LEU A 48 -9.27 8.62 4.76
C LEU A 48 -10.42 8.61 3.76
N ILE A 49 -10.53 7.56 2.95
CA ILE A 49 -11.63 7.38 2.00
C ILE A 49 -12.96 7.28 2.76
N GLN A 50 -13.03 6.45 3.79
CA GLN A 50 -14.25 6.28 4.59
C GLN A 50 -14.66 7.58 5.30
N GLU A 51 -13.72 8.34 5.79
CA GLU A 51 -13.97 9.64 6.41
C GLU A 51 -14.51 10.65 5.39
N GLN A 52 -13.89 10.74 4.21
CA GLN A 52 -14.34 11.65 3.14
C GLN A 52 -15.74 11.31 2.67
N GLU A 53 -16.03 10.04 2.42
CA GLU A 53 -17.32 9.58 1.87
C GLU A 53 -18.37 9.34 2.96
N LYS A 54 -17.99 9.33 4.22
CA LYS A 54 -18.86 9.04 5.39
C LYS A 54 -19.56 7.70 5.27
N LYS A 55 -18.86 6.71 4.72
CA LYS A 55 -19.35 5.34 4.47
C LYS A 55 -18.20 4.35 4.60
N LEU A 56 -18.53 3.10 4.88
CA LEU A 56 -17.56 2.00 4.82
C LEU A 56 -17.19 1.70 3.37
N LEU A 57 -16.01 1.17 3.13
CA LEU A 57 -15.54 0.84 1.78
C LEU A 57 -16.54 -0.02 1.00
N ARG A 58 -17.09 -1.07 1.65
CA ARG A 58 -18.08 -1.95 1.03
C ARG A 58 -19.35 -1.20 0.56
N GLU A 59 -19.76 -0.19 1.33
CA GLU A 59 -20.93 0.64 0.98
C GLU A 59 -20.62 1.54 -0.22
N ILE A 60 -19.43 2.11 -0.25
CA ILE A 60 -18.95 2.93 -1.37
C ILE A 60 -18.91 2.09 -2.65
N ILE A 61 -18.28 0.92 -2.59
CA ILE A 61 -18.17 0.00 -3.73
C ILE A 61 -19.55 -0.44 -4.22
N ALA A 62 -20.46 -0.76 -3.30
CA ALA A 62 -21.83 -1.13 -3.65
C ALA A 62 -22.60 0.01 -4.35
N GLU A 63 -22.32 1.25 -4.00
CA GLU A 63 -23.00 2.43 -4.55
C GLU A 63 -22.43 2.86 -5.91
N VAL A 64 -21.09 2.96 -6.02
CA VAL A 64 -20.42 3.54 -7.20
C VAL A 64 -19.73 2.49 -8.09
N GLY A 65 -19.69 1.23 -7.67
CA GLY A 65 -19.02 0.17 -8.40
C GLY A 65 -17.48 0.21 -8.23
N GLU A 66 -16.81 -0.77 -8.84
CA GLU A 66 -15.36 -0.88 -8.79
C GLU A 66 -14.67 0.32 -9.43
N ASP A 67 -15.09 0.71 -10.64
CA ASP A 67 -14.48 1.84 -11.36
C ASP A 67 -14.69 3.16 -10.62
N GLY A 68 -15.87 3.37 -10.06
CA GLY A 68 -16.16 4.55 -9.24
C GLY A 68 -15.32 4.60 -7.98
N PHE A 69 -15.14 3.45 -7.32
CA PHE A 69 -14.26 3.35 -6.15
C PHE A 69 -12.81 3.66 -6.49
N LEU A 70 -12.29 3.15 -7.60
CA LEU A 70 -10.93 3.42 -8.04
C LEU A 70 -10.69 4.91 -8.31
N LYS A 71 -11.67 5.62 -8.82
CA LYS A 71 -11.58 7.09 -9.01
C LYS A 71 -11.45 7.81 -7.67
N ILE A 72 -12.22 7.41 -6.68
CA ILE A 72 -12.16 7.98 -5.33
C ILE A 72 -10.82 7.64 -4.68
N GLU A 73 -10.40 6.38 -4.76
CA GLU A 73 -9.12 5.92 -4.24
C GLU A 73 -7.95 6.69 -4.86
N ASN A 74 -7.95 6.86 -6.17
CA ASN A 74 -6.93 7.65 -6.87
C ASN A 74 -6.88 9.09 -6.37
N GLN A 75 -8.03 9.75 -6.27
CA GLN A 75 -8.10 11.13 -5.82
C GLN A 75 -7.62 11.29 -4.37
N VAL A 76 -8.07 10.46 -3.46
CA VAL A 76 -7.68 10.54 -2.04
C VAL A 76 -6.17 10.30 -1.88
N ASN A 77 -5.64 9.29 -2.53
CA ASN A 77 -4.22 8.96 -2.43
C ASN A 77 -3.33 9.98 -3.15
N ARG A 78 -3.74 10.44 -4.33
CA ARG A 78 -3.04 11.50 -5.07
C ARG A 78 -2.90 12.79 -4.24
N ASP A 79 -3.91 13.09 -3.43
CA ASP A 79 -3.98 14.33 -2.64
C ASP A 79 -3.31 14.20 -1.26
N VAL A 80 -2.75 13.05 -0.92
CA VAL A 80 -1.98 12.89 0.33
C VAL A 80 -0.75 13.80 0.29
N ASP A 81 -0.70 14.73 1.23
CA ASP A 81 0.39 15.70 1.36
C ASP A 81 0.95 15.62 2.79
N VAL A 82 1.98 14.81 2.96
CA VAL A 82 2.58 14.51 4.25
C VAL A 82 4.09 14.34 4.14
N GLU A 83 4.76 14.55 5.26
CA GLU A 83 6.19 14.29 5.43
C GLU A 83 6.37 13.36 6.64
N ASN A 84 7.43 12.57 6.61
CA ASN A 84 7.82 11.70 7.70
C ASN A 84 6.66 10.77 8.15
N ALA A 85 6.06 10.08 7.19
CA ALA A 85 4.90 9.22 7.41
C ALA A 85 5.11 7.82 6.81
N VAL A 86 4.47 6.85 7.42
CA VAL A 86 4.21 5.54 6.82
C VAL A 86 2.77 5.56 6.29
N ILE A 87 2.62 5.27 5.01
CA ILE A 87 1.34 5.29 4.31
C ILE A 87 0.98 3.86 3.91
N SER A 88 -0.21 3.43 4.28
CA SER A 88 -0.74 2.09 3.95
C SER A 88 -2.01 2.23 3.13
N PRO A 89 -1.93 2.24 1.80
CA PRO A 89 -3.10 2.20 0.94
C PRO A 89 -3.66 0.78 0.80
N GLY A 90 -4.86 0.68 0.26
CA GLY A 90 -5.47 -0.61 -0.07
C GLY A 90 -4.74 -1.34 -1.20
N GLY A 91 -5.02 -2.63 -1.37
CA GLY A 91 -4.35 -3.46 -2.38
C GLY A 91 -4.66 -3.08 -3.83
N SER A 92 -5.74 -2.35 -4.07
CA SER A 92 -6.12 -1.86 -5.40
C SER A 92 -5.41 -0.57 -5.82
N ILE A 93 -4.61 0.03 -4.95
CA ILE A 93 -3.91 1.29 -5.23
C ILE A 93 -3.06 1.23 -6.51
N VAL A 94 -2.52 0.07 -6.85
CA VAL A 94 -1.65 -0.10 -8.01
C VAL A 94 -2.35 0.08 -9.35
N TYR A 95 -3.68 0.09 -9.36
CA TYR A 95 -4.46 0.49 -10.53
C TYR A 95 -4.58 2.01 -10.69
N CYS A 96 -4.22 2.77 -9.67
CA CYS A 96 -4.32 4.23 -9.64
C CYS A 96 -2.98 4.84 -10.05
N GLU A 97 -2.79 5.05 -11.34
CA GLU A 97 -1.50 5.49 -11.91
C GLU A 97 -1.05 6.85 -11.35
N GLU A 98 -1.94 7.83 -11.27
CA GLU A 98 -1.60 9.16 -10.74
C GLU A 98 -1.21 9.09 -9.26
N ALA A 99 -1.95 8.31 -8.46
CA ALA A 99 -1.64 8.12 -7.05
C ALA A 99 -0.28 7.44 -6.87
N MET A 100 0.00 6.40 -7.65
CA MET A 100 1.28 5.68 -7.59
C MET A 100 2.45 6.58 -8.03
N GLN A 101 2.25 7.38 -9.06
CA GLN A 101 3.27 8.35 -9.48
C GLN A 101 3.55 9.38 -8.38
N HIS A 102 2.51 9.87 -7.73
CA HIS A 102 2.65 10.76 -6.58
C HIS A 102 3.45 10.10 -5.45
N TYR A 103 3.15 8.85 -5.11
CA TYR A 103 3.89 8.12 -4.08
C TYR A 103 5.36 7.88 -4.44
N LYS A 104 5.66 7.67 -5.70
CA LYS A 104 7.05 7.60 -6.17
C LYS A 104 7.82 8.91 -5.94
N GLU A 105 7.14 10.04 -6.07
CA GLU A 105 7.73 11.37 -5.89
C GLU A 105 7.96 11.71 -4.42
N ILE A 106 7.06 11.28 -3.52
CA ILE A 106 7.09 11.68 -2.12
C ILE A 106 7.74 10.67 -1.17
N GLY A 107 8.05 9.46 -1.63
CA GLY A 107 8.58 8.45 -0.70
C GLY A 107 9.16 7.21 -1.36
N THR A 108 9.45 6.24 -0.52
CA THR A 108 9.96 4.92 -0.88
C THR A 108 8.83 3.91 -0.85
N ILE A 109 8.63 3.18 -1.93
CA ILE A 109 7.56 2.18 -2.06
C ILE A 109 8.11 0.81 -1.68
N VAL A 110 7.54 0.21 -0.65
CA VAL A 110 7.89 -1.12 -0.15
C VAL A 110 6.77 -2.10 -0.49
N TYR A 111 7.08 -3.10 -1.28
CA TYR A 111 6.17 -4.18 -1.61
C TYR A 111 6.35 -5.33 -0.61
N LEU A 112 5.32 -5.58 0.20
CA LEU A 112 5.24 -6.77 1.05
C LEU A 112 4.70 -7.92 0.20
N GLN A 113 5.60 -8.82 -0.20
CA GLN A 113 5.31 -9.92 -1.08
C GLN A 113 5.02 -11.19 -0.30
N ALA A 114 3.93 -11.86 -0.64
CA ALA A 114 3.63 -13.20 -0.15
C ALA A 114 3.20 -14.08 -1.32
N SER A 115 3.42 -15.39 -1.22
CA SER A 115 2.97 -16.34 -2.23
C SER A 115 1.44 -16.39 -2.31
N TYR A 116 0.92 -16.83 -3.46
CA TYR A 116 -0.52 -17.04 -3.63
C TYR A 116 -1.08 -17.98 -2.56
N GLN A 117 -0.35 -19.04 -2.21
CA GLN A 117 -0.79 -19.98 -1.18
C GLN A 117 -0.99 -19.30 0.17
N THR A 118 -0.06 -18.45 0.56
CA THR A 118 -0.16 -17.67 1.81
C THR A 118 -1.37 -16.74 1.78
N ILE A 119 -1.56 -16.01 0.69
CA ILE A 119 -2.69 -15.09 0.53
C ILE A 119 -4.01 -15.84 0.53
N LYS A 120 -4.10 -16.96 -0.19
CA LYS A 120 -5.29 -17.81 -0.24
C LYS A 120 -5.69 -18.32 1.14
N GLN A 121 -4.74 -18.74 1.96
CA GLN A 121 -4.98 -19.20 3.32
C GLN A 121 -5.48 -18.08 4.23
N ARG A 122 -4.96 -16.88 4.08
CA ARG A 122 -5.33 -15.72 4.87
C ARG A 122 -6.67 -15.11 4.45
N ILE A 123 -6.97 -15.12 3.14
CA ILE A 123 -8.24 -14.67 2.59
C ILE A 123 -9.17 -15.87 2.41
N ARG A 124 -9.80 -16.33 3.48
CA ARG A 124 -10.75 -17.46 3.42
C ARG A 124 -12.05 -17.08 2.72
N ASN A 125 -12.47 -15.82 2.87
CA ASN A 125 -13.66 -15.29 2.23
C ASN A 125 -13.33 -13.89 1.67
N PRO A 126 -13.10 -13.76 0.33
CA PRO A 126 -12.74 -12.48 -0.29
C PRO A 126 -13.75 -11.37 -0.02
N LYS A 127 -15.06 -11.67 -0.01
CA LYS A 127 -16.12 -10.68 0.24
C LYS A 127 -16.01 -10.05 1.63
N LYS A 128 -15.71 -10.85 2.65
CA LYS A 128 -15.54 -10.35 4.03
C LYS A 128 -14.30 -9.45 4.18
N ARG A 129 -13.31 -9.65 3.33
CA ARG A 129 -12.07 -8.84 3.31
C ARG A 129 -12.18 -7.61 2.41
N GLY A 130 -13.36 -7.35 1.81
CA GLY A 130 -13.53 -6.24 0.88
C GLY A 130 -12.80 -6.42 -0.44
N VAL A 131 -12.44 -7.64 -0.79
CA VAL A 131 -11.82 -7.96 -2.08
C VAL A 131 -12.90 -8.06 -3.13
N VAL A 132 -12.85 -7.18 -4.14
CA VAL A 132 -13.79 -7.17 -5.26
C VAL A 132 -13.22 -7.97 -6.41
N LEU A 133 -13.94 -9.04 -6.79
CA LEU A 133 -13.63 -9.85 -7.96
C LEU A 133 -14.61 -9.49 -9.08
N ARG A 134 -14.09 -9.33 -10.29
CA ARG A 134 -14.92 -9.16 -11.50
C ARG A 134 -15.61 -10.48 -11.82
N GLU A 135 -16.71 -10.41 -12.59
CA GLU A 135 -17.40 -11.61 -13.05
C GLU A 135 -16.42 -12.56 -13.77
N GLY A 136 -16.39 -13.82 -13.34
CA GLY A 136 -15.50 -14.83 -13.88
C GLY A 136 -14.04 -14.72 -13.43
N GLN A 137 -13.68 -13.71 -12.64
CA GLN A 137 -12.33 -13.55 -12.10
C GLN A 137 -12.16 -14.36 -10.81
N THR A 138 -11.07 -15.12 -10.73
CA THR A 138 -10.67 -15.83 -9.51
C THR A 138 -9.71 -14.99 -8.67
N LEU A 139 -9.52 -15.37 -7.40
CA LEU A 139 -8.50 -14.76 -6.55
C LEU A 139 -7.10 -14.93 -7.16
N LYS A 140 -6.83 -16.07 -7.81
CA LYS A 140 -5.56 -16.31 -8.50
C LYS A 140 -5.34 -15.32 -9.65
N ASP A 141 -6.39 -15.07 -10.45
CA ASP A 141 -6.33 -14.10 -11.55
C ASP A 141 -6.02 -12.68 -11.00
N LEU A 142 -6.67 -12.29 -9.92
CA LEU A 142 -6.43 -11.01 -9.27
C LEU A 142 -5.00 -10.92 -8.73
N TYR A 143 -4.53 -11.98 -8.09
CA TYR A 143 -3.16 -12.06 -7.57
C TYR A 143 -2.13 -11.89 -8.69
N ASP A 144 -2.27 -12.65 -9.78
CA ASP A 144 -1.34 -12.60 -10.90
C ASP A 144 -1.30 -11.21 -11.56
N GLU A 145 -2.47 -10.60 -11.75
CA GLU A 145 -2.59 -9.25 -12.32
C GLU A 145 -1.94 -8.19 -11.43
N ARG A 146 -2.24 -8.21 -10.13
CA ARG A 146 -1.72 -7.21 -9.19
C ARG A 146 -0.23 -7.38 -8.93
N CYS A 147 0.30 -8.59 -8.88
CA CYS A 147 1.72 -8.83 -8.63
C CYS A 147 2.61 -8.16 -9.67
N VAL A 148 2.22 -8.17 -10.94
CA VAL A 148 2.94 -7.47 -12.00
C VAL A 148 3.03 -5.97 -11.71
N LEU A 149 1.92 -5.39 -11.23
CA LEU A 149 1.86 -3.97 -10.90
C LEU A 149 2.62 -3.63 -9.60
N PHE A 150 2.55 -4.48 -8.58
CA PHE A 150 3.34 -4.29 -7.37
C PHE A 150 4.84 -4.27 -7.69
N GLU A 151 5.31 -5.21 -8.49
CA GLU A 151 6.71 -5.28 -8.90
C GLU A 151 7.13 -4.05 -9.72
N LYS A 152 6.24 -3.57 -10.58
CA LYS A 152 6.49 -2.37 -11.39
C LYS A 152 6.76 -1.12 -10.54
N TYR A 153 6.02 -0.94 -9.45
CA TYR A 153 6.12 0.27 -8.62
C TYR A 153 7.06 0.14 -7.42
N ALA A 154 7.44 -1.07 -7.04
CA ALA A 154 8.26 -1.29 -5.85
C ALA A 154 9.68 -0.72 -5.99
N ASP A 155 10.12 0.01 -4.96
CA ASP A 155 11.53 0.37 -4.77
C ASP A 155 12.24 -0.74 -3.98
N ILE A 156 11.53 -1.36 -3.05
CA ILE A 156 12.00 -2.45 -2.19
C ILE A 156 10.97 -3.56 -2.20
N ILE A 157 11.42 -4.81 -2.30
CA ILE A 157 10.58 -6.00 -2.17
C ILE A 157 11.01 -6.77 -0.94
N VAL A 158 10.09 -7.00 -0.01
CA VAL A 158 10.30 -7.83 1.17
C VAL A 158 9.37 -9.02 1.09
N ASN A 159 9.94 -10.22 0.93
CA ASN A 159 9.18 -11.46 0.95
C ASN A 159 8.91 -11.87 2.40
N GLU A 160 7.64 -12.09 2.73
CA GLU A 160 7.23 -12.46 4.07
C GLU A 160 6.84 -13.94 4.23
N ASP A 161 7.00 -14.74 3.17
CA ASP A 161 6.74 -16.18 3.26
C ASP A 161 7.67 -16.83 4.29
N GLN A 162 7.12 -17.73 5.08
CA GLN A 162 7.83 -18.45 6.15
C GLN A 162 8.39 -17.53 7.25
N CYS A 163 7.96 -16.28 7.28
CA CYS A 163 8.32 -15.32 8.31
C CYS A 163 7.15 -15.08 9.25
N GLU A 164 7.45 -14.91 10.53
CA GLU A 164 6.51 -14.28 11.45
C GLU A 164 6.52 -12.77 11.23
N ILE A 165 5.49 -12.09 11.72
CA ILE A 165 5.35 -10.65 11.52
C ILE A 165 6.54 -9.86 12.07
N GLY A 166 7.14 -10.30 13.17
CA GLY A 166 8.34 -9.70 13.73
C GLY A 166 9.53 -9.78 12.79
N ASP A 167 9.70 -10.91 12.10
CA ASP A 167 10.75 -11.10 11.09
C ASP A 167 10.53 -10.17 9.89
N THR A 168 9.30 -10.04 9.43
CA THR A 168 8.95 -9.13 8.34
C THR A 168 9.29 -7.69 8.69
N ILE A 169 8.96 -7.24 9.90
CA ILE A 169 9.28 -5.89 10.38
C ILE A 169 10.80 -5.66 10.38
N GLU A 170 11.58 -6.58 10.93
CA GLU A 170 13.05 -6.46 10.96
C GLU A 170 13.65 -6.45 9.56
N ASN A 171 13.12 -7.27 8.63
CA ASN A 171 13.55 -7.28 7.24
C ASN A 171 13.26 -5.95 6.54
N VAL A 172 12.08 -5.36 6.78
CA VAL A 172 11.73 -4.04 6.25
C VAL A 172 12.71 -2.97 6.76
N LEU A 173 12.95 -2.95 8.06
CA LEU A 173 13.88 -1.97 8.67
C LEU A 173 15.29 -2.12 8.15
N GLU A 174 15.76 -3.35 7.95
CA GLU A 174 17.07 -3.64 7.38
C GLU A 174 17.19 -3.12 5.95
N GLU A 175 16.21 -3.42 5.09
CA GLU A 175 16.20 -2.94 3.70
C GLU A 175 16.14 -1.42 3.61
N LEU A 176 15.34 -0.77 4.46
CA LEU A 176 15.28 0.70 4.51
C LEU A 176 16.61 1.33 4.94
N SER A 177 17.34 0.67 5.84
CA SER A 177 18.65 1.15 6.31
C SER A 177 19.74 1.14 5.23
N ARG A 178 19.53 0.38 4.15
CA ARG A 178 20.50 0.28 3.03
C ARG A 178 20.32 1.37 1.96
N LEU A 179 19.27 2.17 2.08
CA LEU A 179 19.06 3.31 1.20
C LEU A 179 19.96 4.49 1.63
#